data_4ae373ef9cc929d059805e1016b8f5f5
#
_entry.id   4ae373ef9cc929d059805e1016b8f5f5
#
_cell.length_a   1.000
_cell.length_b   1.000
_cell.length_c   1.000
_cell.angle_alpha   90.00
_cell.angle_beta   90.00
_cell.angle_gamma   90.00
#
_symmetry.space_group_name_H-M   'P 1'
#
loop_
_entity.id
_entity.type
_entity.pdbx_description
1 polymer ?
#
loop_
_entity_poly.entity_id
_entity_poly.type
_entity_poly.pdbx_seq_one_letter_code
_entity_poly.pdbx_strand_id
1 'polypeptide(L)'
;DILAYLREHPNSGHRSHDIAKGLGIEDNDTYLQFCDVLADMTAQKLVKRKGRKYKAKDETRHRTGVLSCHPQGYGFVQAVDSDEEFFIREPHMGEALHGDLVRVAVAARPTDAGADKKRECEVLGIAERRCTQVVGTFRQPSDVAFVEPDDQRILQDVYVPPSATGGATHGEKVVVSIDRFDDRKASPEGRILRVIGSADDPQVRVLSLAMSMNVKADFPDEVEAEAGKI
;
A
#
# COMPACT_ATOMS: atom_id res chain seq x y z
N ASP A 1 2.66 -7.36 -35.53
CA ASP A 1 2.88 -6.16 -34.69
C ASP A 1 4.08 -6.41 -33.77
N ILE A 2 5.08 -5.51 -33.82
CA ILE A 2 6.34 -5.61 -33.05
C ILE A 2 6.08 -5.66 -31.55
N LEU A 3 5.14 -4.85 -31.04
CA LEU A 3 4.81 -4.85 -29.61
C LEU A 3 4.15 -6.15 -29.17
N ALA A 4 3.25 -6.71 -29.97
CA ALA A 4 2.63 -7.99 -29.70
C ALA A 4 3.69 -9.09 -29.59
N TYR A 5 4.58 -9.19 -30.58
CA TYR A 5 5.69 -10.15 -30.55
C TYR A 5 6.57 -10.02 -29.30
N LEU A 6 6.97 -8.78 -28.95
CA LEU A 6 7.81 -8.54 -27.77
C LEU A 6 7.07 -8.82 -26.43
N ARG A 7 5.74 -8.70 -26.42
CA ARG A 7 4.90 -9.03 -25.25
C ARG A 7 4.70 -10.54 -25.09
N GLU A 8 4.61 -11.28 -26.19
CA GLU A 8 4.51 -12.73 -26.16
C GLU A 8 5.82 -13.40 -25.77
N HIS A 9 6.98 -12.74 -26.02
CA HIS A 9 8.31 -13.27 -25.73
C HIS A 9 9.07 -12.46 -24.67
N PRO A 10 8.57 -12.41 -23.43
CA PRO A 10 9.02 -11.46 -22.41
C PRO A 10 10.38 -11.73 -21.77
N ASN A 11 10.84 -12.99 -21.72
CA ASN A 11 11.92 -13.43 -20.84
C ASN A 11 13.34 -13.10 -21.30
N SER A 12 13.56 -12.81 -22.59
CA SER A 12 14.86 -12.38 -23.11
C SER A 12 14.72 -11.14 -23.97
N GLY A 13 15.64 -10.18 -23.88
CA GLY A 13 15.69 -9.12 -24.88
C GLY A 13 16.03 -9.74 -26.24
N HIS A 14 15.31 -9.35 -27.28
CA HIS A 14 15.45 -9.88 -28.64
C HIS A 14 16.28 -8.92 -29.50
N ARG A 15 17.16 -9.44 -30.35
CA ARG A 15 17.85 -8.64 -31.34
C ARG A 15 16.87 -8.26 -32.45
N SER A 16 17.11 -7.17 -33.18
CA SER A 16 16.26 -6.77 -34.31
C SER A 16 16.04 -7.89 -35.32
N HIS A 17 17.08 -8.64 -35.64
CA HIS A 17 17.01 -9.78 -36.57
C HIS A 17 16.09 -10.90 -36.04
N ASP A 18 16.12 -11.20 -34.73
CA ASP A 18 15.28 -12.24 -34.12
C ASP A 18 13.80 -11.85 -34.14
N ILE A 19 13.52 -10.56 -33.90
CA ILE A 19 12.16 -10.01 -33.97
C ILE A 19 11.64 -10.06 -35.43
N ALA A 20 12.47 -9.60 -36.38
CA ALA A 20 12.12 -9.60 -37.80
C ALA A 20 11.80 -11.02 -38.31
N LYS A 21 12.65 -12.00 -37.98
CA LYS A 21 12.41 -13.39 -38.29
C LYS A 21 11.13 -13.95 -37.68
N GLY A 22 10.85 -13.59 -36.40
CA GLY A 22 9.61 -14.01 -35.71
C GLY A 22 8.35 -13.36 -36.30
N LEU A 23 8.49 -12.23 -37.00
CA LEU A 23 7.41 -11.55 -37.72
C LEU A 23 7.32 -11.95 -39.22
N GLY A 24 8.15 -12.89 -39.66
CA GLY A 24 8.14 -13.36 -41.07
C GLY A 24 8.75 -12.34 -42.07
N ILE A 25 9.61 -11.44 -41.61
CA ILE A 25 10.30 -10.46 -42.46
C ILE A 25 11.58 -11.11 -43.00
N GLU A 26 11.61 -11.45 -44.27
CA GLU A 26 12.73 -12.20 -44.92
C GLU A 26 13.50 -11.32 -45.91
N ASP A 27 12.86 -10.32 -46.50
CA ASP A 27 13.49 -9.44 -47.48
C ASP A 27 14.20 -8.24 -46.82
N ASN A 28 15.25 -7.76 -47.51
CA ASN A 28 16.13 -6.73 -46.96
C ASN A 28 15.47 -5.33 -46.92
N ASP A 29 14.59 -5.02 -47.84
CA ASP A 29 13.95 -3.70 -47.90
C ASP A 29 12.92 -3.54 -46.79
N THR A 30 12.11 -4.57 -46.55
CA THR A 30 11.17 -4.64 -45.43
C THR A 30 11.92 -4.68 -44.09
N TYR A 31 13.09 -5.33 -44.03
CA TYR A 31 13.91 -5.31 -42.80
C TYR A 31 14.45 -3.90 -42.47
N LEU A 32 14.85 -3.12 -43.47
CA LEU A 32 15.29 -1.74 -43.23
C LEU A 32 14.13 -0.88 -42.71
N GLN A 33 12.95 -0.97 -43.33
CA GLN A 33 11.75 -0.27 -42.86
C GLN A 33 11.37 -0.70 -41.42
N PHE A 34 11.47 -1.98 -41.11
CA PHE A 34 11.27 -2.52 -39.75
C PHE A 34 12.25 -1.91 -38.75
N CYS A 35 13.53 -1.75 -39.11
CA CYS A 35 14.53 -1.13 -38.25
C CYS A 35 14.21 0.34 -37.95
N ASP A 36 13.70 1.09 -38.94
CA ASP A 36 13.28 2.50 -38.76
C ASP A 36 12.07 2.57 -37.80
N VAL A 37 11.06 1.73 -38.01
CA VAL A 37 9.92 1.64 -37.11
C VAL A 37 10.35 1.27 -35.67
N LEU A 38 11.28 0.33 -35.53
CA LEU A 38 11.80 -0.08 -34.21
C LEU A 38 12.59 1.03 -33.52
N ALA A 39 13.30 1.87 -34.30
CA ALA A 39 13.98 3.07 -33.80
C ALA A 39 12.97 4.12 -33.33
N ASP A 40 11.93 4.38 -34.11
CA ASP A 40 10.84 5.32 -33.75
C ASP A 40 10.11 4.85 -32.49
N MET A 41 9.78 3.59 -32.38
CA MET A 41 9.16 3.02 -31.17
C MET A 41 10.07 3.14 -29.93
N THR A 42 11.38 3.09 -30.14
CA THR A 42 12.35 3.31 -29.06
C THR A 42 12.40 4.79 -28.66
N ALA A 43 12.37 5.73 -29.62
CA ALA A 43 12.30 7.16 -29.37
C ALA A 43 11.01 7.57 -28.65
N GLN A 44 9.87 6.97 -29.01
CA GLN A 44 8.56 7.14 -28.36
C GLN A 44 8.46 6.40 -27.00
N LYS A 45 9.53 5.76 -26.55
CA LYS A 45 9.59 4.99 -25.29
C LYS A 45 8.56 3.84 -25.21
N LEU A 46 8.08 3.31 -26.32
CA LEU A 46 7.21 2.13 -26.40
C LEU A 46 8.02 0.82 -26.26
N VAL A 47 9.28 0.87 -26.68
CA VAL A 47 10.24 -0.23 -26.59
C VAL A 47 11.48 0.25 -25.85
N LYS A 48 12.01 -0.58 -24.94
CA LYS A 48 13.29 -0.35 -24.26
C LYS A 48 14.42 -1.06 -25.03
N ARG A 49 15.50 -0.31 -25.31
CA ARG A 49 16.73 -0.86 -25.89
C ARG A 49 17.82 -0.95 -24.83
N LYS A 50 18.46 -2.13 -24.69
CA LYS A 50 19.64 -2.33 -23.87
C LYS A 50 20.74 -3.00 -24.72
N GLY A 51 21.70 -2.22 -25.16
CA GLY A 51 22.72 -2.67 -26.12
C GLY A 51 22.11 -3.02 -27.47
N ARG A 52 22.24 -4.28 -27.91
CA ARG A 52 21.65 -4.80 -29.17
C ARG A 52 20.31 -5.48 -28.99
N LYS A 53 19.72 -5.43 -27.80
CA LYS A 53 18.47 -6.15 -27.45
C LYS A 53 17.34 -5.15 -27.21
N TYR A 54 16.16 -5.53 -27.66
CA TYR A 54 14.91 -4.78 -27.51
C TYR A 54 13.94 -5.58 -26.64
N LYS A 55 13.15 -4.87 -25.82
CA LYS A 55 12.04 -5.42 -25.01
C LYS A 55 10.87 -4.47 -25.11
N ALA A 56 9.65 -5.00 -25.07
CA ALA A 56 8.49 -4.14 -24.84
C ALA A 56 8.70 -3.36 -23.53
N LYS A 57 8.29 -2.11 -23.52
CA LYS A 57 8.21 -1.37 -22.25
C LYS A 57 7.16 -2.08 -21.40
N ASP A 58 7.50 -2.39 -20.16
CA ASP A 58 6.51 -2.89 -19.22
C ASP A 58 5.46 -1.80 -19.02
N GLU A 59 4.24 -2.07 -19.45
CA GLU A 59 3.10 -1.20 -19.17
C GLU A 59 2.76 -1.36 -17.70
N THR A 60 3.09 -0.34 -16.93
CA THR A 60 2.61 -0.23 -15.56
C THR A 60 1.10 -0.03 -15.64
N ARG A 61 0.34 -1.00 -15.21
CA ARG A 61 -1.12 -0.88 -15.15
C ARG A 61 -1.48 -0.16 -13.85
N HIS A 62 -2.24 0.91 -13.97
CA HIS A 62 -2.78 1.58 -12.79
C HIS A 62 -4.06 0.87 -12.35
N ARG A 63 -4.18 0.65 -11.05
CA ARG A 63 -5.36 0.06 -10.42
C ARG A 63 -5.72 0.84 -9.16
N THR A 64 -6.97 0.73 -8.78
CA THR A 64 -7.45 1.20 -7.47
C THR A 64 -7.86 -0.02 -6.66
N GLY A 65 -7.46 -0.07 -5.41
CA GLY A 65 -7.74 -1.20 -4.55
C GLY A 65 -7.63 -0.88 -3.07
N VAL A 66 -8.11 -1.78 -2.23
CA VAL A 66 -8.03 -1.66 -0.77
C VAL A 66 -6.73 -2.32 -0.29
N LEU A 67 -5.93 -1.57 0.47
CA LEU A 67 -4.69 -2.05 1.06
C LEU A 67 -4.95 -2.87 2.32
N SER A 68 -4.47 -4.11 2.33
CA SER A 68 -4.43 -4.97 3.51
C SER A 68 -2.98 -5.22 3.91
N CYS A 69 -2.55 -4.64 5.03
CA CYS A 69 -1.20 -4.83 5.57
C CYS A 69 -1.09 -6.10 6.41
N HIS A 70 0.10 -6.68 6.43
CA HIS A 70 0.45 -7.81 7.27
C HIS A 70 1.50 -7.37 8.31
N PRO A 71 1.46 -7.87 9.56
CA PRO A 71 2.40 -7.47 10.62
C PRO A 71 3.89 -7.65 10.30
N GLN A 72 4.21 -8.46 9.31
CA GLN A 72 5.59 -8.72 8.86
C GLN A 72 6.12 -7.69 7.84
N GLY A 73 5.45 -6.54 7.63
CA GLY A 73 5.95 -5.48 6.74
C GLY A 73 5.71 -5.74 5.26
N TYR A 74 4.67 -6.49 4.90
CA TYR A 74 4.18 -6.60 3.53
C TYR A 74 2.65 -6.48 3.52
N GLY A 75 2.06 -6.44 2.36
CA GLY A 75 0.61 -6.38 2.24
C GLY A 75 0.12 -6.82 0.87
N PHE A 76 -1.18 -6.67 0.70
CA PHE A 76 -1.88 -6.95 -0.54
C PHE A 76 -2.83 -5.81 -0.86
N VAL A 77 -2.99 -5.53 -2.13
CA VAL A 77 -3.98 -4.59 -2.63
C VAL A 77 -5.01 -5.37 -3.43
N GLN A 78 -6.22 -5.46 -2.87
CA GLN A 78 -7.38 -6.06 -3.54
C GLN A 78 -8.01 -5.02 -4.47
N ALA A 79 -7.99 -5.29 -5.79
CA ALA A 79 -8.60 -4.40 -6.75
C ALA A 79 -10.12 -4.26 -6.52
N VAL A 80 -10.66 -3.04 -6.74
CA VAL A 80 -12.11 -2.80 -6.59
C VAL A 80 -12.91 -3.17 -7.84
N ASP A 81 -12.25 -3.30 -8.97
CA ASP A 81 -12.84 -3.56 -10.29
C ASP A 81 -12.67 -5.02 -10.78
N SER A 82 -11.99 -5.85 -9.98
CA SER A 82 -11.72 -7.25 -10.29
C SER A 82 -11.35 -8.06 -9.04
N ASP A 83 -11.31 -9.39 -9.17
CA ASP A 83 -10.83 -10.28 -8.11
C ASP A 83 -9.29 -10.36 -8.05
N GLU A 84 -8.59 -9.47 -8.76
CA GLU A 84 -7.13 -9.45 -8.76
C GLU A 84 -6.59 -8.89 -7.44
N GLU A 85 -5.57 -9.56 -6.91
CA GLU A 85 -4.85 -9.14 -5.73
C GLU A 85 -3.37 -8.96 -6.05
N PHE A 86 -2.78 -7.85 -5.60
CA PHE A 86 -1.40 -7.46 -5.87
C PHE A 86 -0.59 -7.46 -4.58
N PHE A 87 0.61 -8.00 -4.65
CA PHE A 87 1.55 -7.98 -3.53
C PHE A 87 2.25 -6.63 -3.41
N ILE A 88 2.42 -6.13 -2.19
CA ILE A 88 3.13 -4.89 -1.92
C ILE A 88 4.07 -5.04 -0.73
N ARG A 89 5.27 -4.50 -0.85
CA ARG A 89 6.25 -4.43 0.24
C ARG A 89 6.13 -3.10 0.97
N GLU A 90 6.46 -3.08 2.25
CA GLU A 90 6.40 -1.88 3.09
C GLU A 90 7.04 -0.64 2.46
N PRO A 91 8.26 -0.66 1.86
CA PRO A 91 8.84 0.53 1.24
C PRO A 91 8.03 1.12 0.08
N HIS A 92 7.11 0.33 -0.50
CA HIS A 92 6.27 0.72 -1.63
C HIS A 92 4.86 1.16 -1.20
N MET A 93 4.54 1.08 0.09
CA MET A 93 3.23 1.51 0.64
C MET A 93 3.15 3.03 0.80
N GLY A 94 4.30 3.71 0.95
CA GLY A 94 4.35 5.15 1.24
C GLY A 94 3.59 5.47 2.53
N GLU A 95 2.68 6.44 2.45
CA GLU A 95 1.86 6.89 3.59
C GLU A 95 0.54 6.11 3.75
N ALA A 96 0.32 5.08 2.93
CA ALA A 96 -0.92 4.31 2.98
C ALA A 96 -0.96 3.40 4.20
N LEU A 97 -2.11 3.36 4.85
CA LEU A 97 -2.39 2.53 6.01
C LEU A 97 -3.31 1.36 5.66
N HIS A 98 -3.35 0.38 6.57
CA HIS A 98 -4.29 -0.73 6.45
C HIS A 98 -5.73 -0.22 6.28
N GLY A 99 -6.43 -0.75 5.28
CA GLY A 99 -7.82 -0.39 4.97
C GLY A 99 -7.99 0.78 4.00
N ASP A 100 -6.94 1.57 3.71
CA ASP A 100 -7.03 2.69 2.77
C ASP A 100 -7.35 2.24 1.35
N LEU A 101 -8.13 3.05 0.65
CA LEU A 101 -8.30 2.92 -0.80
C LEU A 101 -7.15 3.62 -1.50
N VAL A 102 -6.32 2.85 -2.22
CA VAL A 102 -5.09 3.34 -2.84
C VAL A 102 -5.11 3.19 -4.35
N ARG A 103 -4.43 4.10 -5.03
CA ARG A 103 -4.09 3.96 -6.45
C ARG A 103 -2.69 3.38 -6.53
N VAL A 104 -2.53 2.29 -7.27
CA VAL A 104 -1.27 1.58 -7.39
C VAL A 104 -0.81 1.44 -8.83
N ALA A 105 0.49 1.42 -9.00
CA ALA A 105 1.17 1.01 -10.22
C ALA A 105 1.50 -0.49 -10.09
N VAL A 106 0.89 -1.32 -10.94
CA VAL A 106 1.07 -2.77 -10.92
C VAL A 106 2.12 -3.16 -11.94
N ALA A 107 3.10 -3.98 -11.53
CA ALA A 107 4.10 -4.53 -12.44
C ALA A 107 3.44 -5.39 -13.52
N ALA A 108 3.95 -5.29 -14.75
CA ALA A 108 3.39 -6.03 -15.89
C ALA A 108 3.51 -7.55 -15.73
N ARG A 109 4.42 -8.02 -14.88
CA ARG A 109 4.73 -9.45 -14.67
C ARG A 109 4.75 -9.79 -13.20
N PRO A 110 4.38 -11.04 -12.86
CA PRO A 110 4.65 -11.58 -11.54
C PRO A 110 6.16 -11.55 -11.27
N THR A 111 6.54 -11.24 -10.05
CA THR A 111 7.93 -11.44 -9.60
C THR A 111 8.13 -12.90 -9.23
N ASP A 112 9.36 -13.40 -9.43
CA ASP A 112 9.72 -14.80 -9.11
C ASP A 112 9.74 -15.09 -7.59
N ALA A 113 9.37 -14.14 -6.77
CA ALA A 113 9.40 -14.22 -5.31
C ALA A 113 8.07 -14.75 -4.74
N GLY A 114 7.92 -16.07 -4.68
CA GLY A 114 6.88 -16.72 -3.90
C GLY A 114 6.02 -17.74 -4.66
N ALA A 115 5.40 -18.66 -3.92
CA ALA A 115 4.61 -19.76 -4.45
C ALA A 115 3.36 -19.32 -5.24
N ASP A 116 2.85 -18.13 -5.00
CA ASP A 116 1.58 -17.63 -5.58
C ASP A 116 1.73 -16.71 -6.81
N LYS A 117 2.94 -16.43 -7.29
CA LYS A 117 3.21 -15.61 -8.50
C LYS A 117 2.35 -14.33 -8.62
N LYS A 118 2.02 -13.68 -7.51
CA LYS A 118 1.26 -12.42 -7.54
C LYS A 118 2.11 -11.30 -8.12
N ARG A 119 1.48 -10.39 -8.86
CA ARG A 119 2.16 -9.21 -9.39
C ARG A 119 2.45 -8.23 -8.25
N GLU A 120 3.65 -7.66 -8.25
CA GLU A 120 4.00 -6.59 -7.31
C GLU A 120 3.36 -5.28 -7.72
N CYS A 121 3.07 -4.44 -6.73
CA CYS A 121 2.59 -3.08 -6.96
C CYS A 121 3.28 -2.07 -6.04
N GLU A 122 3.11 -0.79 -6.36
CA GLU A 122 3.59 0.36 -5.61
C GLU A 122 2.46 1.38 -5.49
N VAL A 123 2.28 1.98 -4.33
CA VAL A 123 1.29 3.03 -4.10
C VAL A 123 1.74 4.31 -4.82
N LEU A 124 0.86 4.82 -5.67
CA LEU A 124 1.01 6.12 -6.35
C LEU A 124 0.35 7.26 -5.57
N GLY A 125 -0.59 6.92 -4.71
CA GLY A 125 -1.32 7.87 -3.88
C GLY A 125 -2.55 7.24 -3.26
N ILE A 126 -3.06 7.91 -2.23
CA ILE A 126 -4.25 7.51 -1.50
C ILE A 126 -5.46 8.12 -2.21
N ALA A 127 -6.40 7.26 -2.64
CA ALA A 127 -7.65 7.70 -3.25
C ALA A 127 -8.68 8.10 -2.17
N GLU A 128 -8.71 7.35 -1.06
CA GLU A 128 -9.57 7.61 0.08
C GLU A 128 -8.87 7.14 1.36
N ARG A 129 -8.69 8.03 2.31
CA ARG A 129 -8.19 7.69 3.64
C ARG A 129 -9.32 7.07 4.45
N ARG A 130 -9.24 5.80 4.77
CA ARG A 130 -10.25 5.10 5.58
C ARG A 130 -9.79 4.89 7.01
N CYS A 131 -8.49 4.73 7.21
CA CYS A 131 -7.89 4.68 8.54
C CYS A 131 -7.66 6.11 9.05
N THR A 132 -8.68 6.68 9.71
CA THR A 132 -8.63 8.05 10.27
C THR A 132 -8.43 8.07 11.77
N GLN A 133 -8.64 6.95 12.45
CA GLN A 133 -8.49 6.79 13.88
C GLN A 133 -7.83 5.45 14.20
N VAL A 134 -7.04 5.44 15.26
CA VAL A 134 -6.34 4.27 15.74
C VAL A 134 -6.57 4.10 17.23
N VAL A 135 -6.83 2.88 17.67
CA VAL A 135 -6.82 2.51 19.08
C VAL A 135 -5.46 1.95 19.42
N GLY A 136 -4.88 2.36 20.53
CA GLY A 136 -3.57 1.90 20.93
C GLY A 136 -3.19 2.30 22.34
N THR A 137 -1.94 2.04 22.70
CA THR A 137 -1.39 2.39 24.01
C THR A 137 -0.56 3.66 23.92
N PHE A 138 -0.89 4.64 24.73
CA PHE A 138 -0.13 5.89 24.82
C PHE A 138 1.21 5.63 25.52
N ARG A 139 2.29 6.03 24.87
CA ARG A 139 3.67 5.91 25.35
C ARG A 139 4.34 7.28 25.40
N GLN A 140 4.89 7.60 26.54
CA GLN A 140 5.69 8.82 26.74
C GLN A 140 6.90 8.48 27.61
N PRO A 141 7.97 7.93 27.03
CA PRO A 141 9.17 7.58 27.79
C PRO A 141 9.98 8.80 28.24
N SER A 142 9.80 9.94 27.56
CA SER A 142 10.48 11.21 27.86
C SER A 142 9.63 12.38 27.29
N ASP A 143 10.25 13.32 26.59
CA ASP A 143 9.55 14.45 25.98
C ASP A 143 8.79 14.11 24.68
N VAL A 144 8.97 12.89 24.17
CA VAL A 144 8.30 12.43 22.95
C VAL A 144 7.16 11.50 23.33
N ALA A 145 5.97 11.81 22.82
CA ALA A 145 4.78 10.99 23.01
C ALA A 145 4.34 10.36 21.68
N PHE A 146 3.91 9.11 21.76
CA PHE A 146 3.36 8.37 20.62
C PHE A 146 2.31 7.36 21.08
N VAL A 147 1.48 6.90 20.15
CA VAL A 147 0.53 5.82 20.37
C VAL A 147 0.99 4.60 19.58
N GLU A 148 1.22 3.51 20.31
CA GLU A 148 1.51 2.19 19.77
C GLU A 148 0.17 1.53 19.41
N PRO A 149 -0.13 1.26 18.11
CA PRO A 149 -1.40 0.69 17.68
C PRO A 149 -1.65 -0.72 18.24
N ASP A 150 -2.88 -1.01 18.64
CA ASP A 150 -3.29 -2.37 19.03
C ASP A 150 -3.45 -3.28 17.81
N ASP A 151 -3.82 -2.71 16.67
CA ASP A 151 -3.88 -3.43 15.40
C ASP A 151 -2.48 -3.53 14.77
N GLN A 152 -1.88 -4.72 14.84
CA GLN A 152 -0.55 -5.00 14.30
C GLN A 152 -0.43 -4.81 12.78
N ARG A 153 -1.54 -4.60 12.06
CA ARG A 153 -1.55 -4.27 10.64
C ARG A 153 -1.24 -2.79 10.38
N ILE A 154 -1.32 -1.95 11.42
CA ILE A 154 -0.84 -0.57 11.39
C ILE A 154 0.62 -0.61 11.84
N LEU A 155 1.53 -0.53 10.87
CA LEU A 155 2.96 -0.81 11.06
C LEU A 155 3.73 0.35 11.72
N GLN A 156 3.10 1.51 11.88
CA GLN A 156 3.74 2.74 12.35
C GLN A 156 3.03 3.25 13.59
N ASP A 157 3.85 3.69 14.58
CA ASP A 157 3.34 4.42 15.72
C ASP A 157 2.84 5.81 15.31
N VAL A 158 1.82 6.33 16.00
CA VAL A 158 1.28 7.66 15.76
C VAL A 158 1.95 8.64 16.71
N TYR A 159 2.71 9.60 16.17
CA TYR A 159 3.30 10.67 16.95
C TYR A 159 2.23 11.62 17.48
N VAL A 160 2.32 11.98 18.77
CA VAL A 160 1.39 12.89 19.42
C VAL A 160 2.14 14.12 19.94
N PRO A 161 1.89 15.32 19.39
CA PRO A 161 2.49 16.54 19.89
C PRO A 161 2.12 16.81 21.37
N PRO A 162 2.97 17.47 22.15
CA PRO A 162 2.69 17.75 23.56
C PRO A 162 1.37 18.51 23.82
N SER A 163 0.96 19.35 22.87
CA SER A 163 -0.32 20.07 22.91
C SER A 163 -1.55 19.23 22.57
N ALA A 164 -1.37 17.99 22.10
CA ALA A 164 -2.42 17.13 21.57
C ALA A 164 -2.61 15.83 22.37
N THR A 165 -2.01 15.74 23.56
CA THR A 165 -2.04 14.54 24.42
C THR A 165 -3.39 14.28 25.08
N GLY A 166 -4.30 15.29 25.12
CA GLY A 166 -5.63 15.15 25.71
C GLY A 166 -5.64 14.73 27.19
N GLY A 167 -4.53 14.93 27.92
CA GLY A 167 -4.37 14.50 29.30
C GLY A 167 -4.04 13.00 29.46
N ALA A 168 -3.76 12.29 28.40
CA ALA A 168 -3.36 10.89 28.46
C ALA A 168 -2.04 10.70 29.22
N THR A 169 -1.94 9.64 29.99
CA THR A 169 -0.75 9.25 30.75
C THR A 169 -0.14 7.98 30.19
N HIS A 170 1.16 7.80 30.45
CA HIS A 170 1.91 6.63 29.97
C HIS A 170 1.23 5.31 30.38
N GLY A 171 0.99 4.43 29.42
CA GLY A 171 0.38 3.10 29.64
C GLY A 171 -1.15 3.10 29.53
N GLU A 172 -1.79 4.22 29.23
CA GLU A 172 -3.23 4.23 28.99
C GLU A 172 -3.60 3.81 27.56
N LYS A 173 -4.74 3.16 27.43
CA LYS A 173 -5.41 2.89 26.15
C LYS A 173 -6.14 4.14 25.70
N VAL A 174 -5.94 4.51 24.45
CA VAL A 174 -6.45 5.76 23.86
C VAL A 174 -6.99 5.52 22.45
N VAL A 175 -7.85 6.44 22.02
CA VAL A 175 -8.20 6.63 20.61
C VAL A 175 -7.46 7.85 20.12
N VAL A 176 -6.67 7.70 19.07
CA VAL A 176 -5.92 8.80 18.44
C VAL A 176 -6.43 9.00 17.02
N SER A 177 -6.64 10.28 16.61
CA SER A 177 -6.87 10.61 15.20
C SER A 177 -5.55 10.59 14.45
N ILE A 178 -5.61 10.32 13.14
CA ILE A 178 -4.50 10.55 12.23
C ILE A 178 -4.80 11.83 11.47
N ASP A 179 -4.09 12.90 11.81
CA ASP A 179 -4.36 14.22 11.26
C ASP A 179 -3.49 14.53 10.05
N ARG A 180 -2.22 14.09 10.08
CA ARG A 180 -1.24 14.46 9.07
C ARG A 180 -0.13 13.42 8.93
N PHE A 181 0.32 13.23 7.68
CA PHE A 181 1.61 12.64 7.36
C PHE A 181 2.59 13.75 6.98
N ASP A 182 3.81 13.68 7.48
CA ASP A 182 4.89 14.57 7.10
C ASP A 182 5.91 13.75 6.31
N ASP A 183 6.14 14.08 5.04
CA ASP A 183 7.10 13.42 4.14
C ASP A 183 8.50 13.26 4.74
N ARG A 184 8.82 14.02 5.78
CA ARG A 184 10.10 14.00 6.49
C ARG A 184 10.10 13.14 7.74
N LYS A 185 8.93 12.66 8.19
CA LYS A 185 8.78 11.84 9.39
C LYS A 185 8.31 10.45 9.02
N ALA A 186 8.90 9.45 9.65
CA ALA A 186 8.52 8.05 9.45
C ALA A 186 7.14 7.71 10.04
N SER A 187 6.61 8.55 10.94
CA SER A 187 5.37 8.29 11.68
C SER A 187 4.31 9.36 11.40
N PRO A 188 3.04 8.96 11.24
CA PRO A 188 1.93 9.90 11.16
C PRO A 188 1.80 10.71 12.45
N GLU A 189 1.26 11.93 12.33
CA GLU A 189 0.98 12.80 13.46
C GLU A 189 -0.52 12.81 13.74
N GLY A 190 -0.88 12.74 15.03
CA GLY A 190 -2.27 12.71 15.45
C GLY A 190 -2.48 13.36 16.80
N ARG A 191 -3.73 13.42 17.23
CA ARG A 191 -4.14 13.92 18.56
C ARG A 191 -4.99 12.89 19.27
N ILE A 192 -4.89 12.85 20.59
CA ILE A 192 -5.75 12.00 21.42
C ILE A 192 -7.18 12.54 21.37
N LEU A 193 -8.10 11.69 20.92
CA LEU A 193 -9.53 11.99 20.90
C LEU A 193 -10.21 11.58 22.20
N ARG A 194 -9.77 10.44 22.77
CA ARG A 194 -10.37 9.85 23.97
C ARG A 194 -9.35 9.01 24.72
N VAL A 195 -9.31 9.12 26.02
CA VAL A 195 -8.65 8.17 26.93
C VAL A 195 -9.68 7.11 27.32
N ILE A 196 -9.35 5.83 27.12
CA ILE A 196 -10.24 4.71 27.44
C ILE A 196 -10.02 4.27 28.90
N GLY A 197 -8.73 4.22 29.32
CA GLY A 197 -8.33 3.86 30.66
C GLY A 197 -6.98 3.14 30.70
N SER A 198 -6.62 2.60 31.87
CA SER A 198 -5.34 1.88 32.04
C SER A 198 -5.31 0.61 31.21
N ALA A 199 -4.18 0.35 30.51
CA ALA A 199 -3.96 -0.88 29.78
C ALA A 199 -3.88 -2.14 30.68
N ASP A 200 -3.69 -1.95 32.00
CA ASP A 200 -3.66 -3.06 32.96
C ASP A 200 -5.07 -3.52 33.35
N ASP A 201 -6.10 -2.70 33.11
CA ASP A 201 -7.49 -3.06 33.37
C ASP A 201 -8.01 -4.05 32.30
N PRO A 202 -8.47 -5.24 32.68
CA PRO A 202 -9.00 -6.23 31.76
C PRO A 202 -10.23 -5.73 30.97
N GLN A 203 -11.09 -4.90 31.56
CA GLN A 203 -12.27 -4.36 30.89
C GLN A 203 -11.87 -3.34 29.81
N VAL A 204 -10.89 -2.51 30.09
CA VAL A 204 -10.32 -1.57 29.14
C VAL A 204 -9.68 -2.30 27.95
N ARG A 205 -8.98 -3.40 28.19
CA ARG A 205 -8.40 -4.23 27.12
C ARG A 205 -9.45 -4.85 26.18
N VAL A 206 -10.53 -5.35 26.73
CA VAL A 206 -11.64 -5.91 25.93
C VAL A 206 -12.31 -4.78 25.11
N LEU A 207 -12.56 -3.62 25.74
CA LEU A 207 -13.17 -2.48 25.06
C LEU A 207 -12.27 -1.95 23.95
N SER A 208 -10.96 -1.78 24.20
CA SER A 208 -10.01 -1.29 23.19
C SER A 208 -9.91 -2.25 22.00
N LEU A 209 -9.93 -3.56 22.25
CA LEU A 209 -9.93 -4.56 21.19
C LEU A 209 -11.21 -4.49 20.34
N ALA A 210 -12.39 -4.37 20.95
CA ALA A 210 -13.64 -4.22 20.22
C ALA A 210 -13.63 -2.95 19.35
N MET A 211 -13.13 -1.84 19.88
CA MET A 211 -12.99 -0.58 19.15
C MET A 211 -11.97 -0.68 17.99
N SER A 212 -10.84 -1.37 18.17
CA SER A 212 -9.83 -1.55 17.12
C SER A 212 -10.34 -2.38 15.94
N MET A 213 -11.28 -3.28 16.18
CA MET A 213 -11.93 -4.08 15.14
C MET A 213 -13.05 -3.31 14.41
N ASN A 214 -13.19 -2.01 14.64
CA ASN A 214 -14.24 -1.16 14.07
C ASN A 214 -15.67 -1.66 14.39
N VAL A 215 -15.81 -2.46 15.44
CA VAL A 215 -17.10 -2.76 16.03
C VAL A 215 -17.59 -1.45 16.64
N LYS A 216 -18.67 -0.88 16.10
CA LYS A 216 -19.31 0.29 16.70
C LYS A 216 -19.70 -0.09 18.14
N ALA A 217 -18.86 0.29 19.07
CA ALA A 217 -19.13 0.20 20.50
C ALA A 217 -19.98 1.41 20.98
N ASP A 218 -20.77 1.97 20.07
CA ASP A 218 -21.87 2.87 20.44
C ASP A 218 -22.98 1.96 20.97
N PHE A 219 -22.90 1.64 22.26
CA PHE A 219 -24.08 1.13 22.92
C PHE A 219 -25.14 2.23 22.86
N PRO A 220 -26.40 1.91 22.50
CA PRO A 220 -27.48 2.87 22.59
C PRO A 220 -27.47 3.53 23.99
N ASP A 221 -27.76 4.83 24.05
CA ASP A 221 -27.74 5.61 25.29
C ASP A 221 -28.59 4.94 26.42
N GLU A 222 -29.57 4.13 26.04
CA GLU A 222 -30.38 3.32 26.95
C GLU A 222 -29.57 2.24 27.69
N VAL A 223 -28.57 1.64 27.03
CA VAL A 223 -27.70 0.60 27.63
C VAL A 223 -26.65 1.23 28.52
N GLU A 224 -26.10 2.40 28.18
CA GLU A 224 -25.21 3.16 29.05
C GLU A 224 -25.93 3.65 30.32
N ALA A 225 -27.19 4.05 30.18
CA ALA A 225 -28.01 4.49 31.32
C ALA A 225 -28.40 3.32 32.26
N GLU A 226 -28.46 2.09 31.76
CA GLU A 226 -28.75 0.90 32.56
C GLU A 226 -27.50 0.36 33.26
N ALA A 227 -26.35 0.40 32.61
CA ALA A 227 -25.05 0.01 33.21
C ALA A 227 -24.62 0.94 34.36
N GLY A 228 -25.00 2.22 34.31
CA GLY A 228 -24.72 3.18 35.39
C GLY A 228 -25.61 3.07 36.63
N LYS A 229 -26.54 2.10 36.66
CA LYS A 229 -27.47 1.86 37.80
C LYS A 229 -27.09 0.63 38.65
N ILE A 230 -26.02 -0.09 38.30
CA ILE A 230 -25.45 -1.21 39.01
C ILE A 230 -24.20 -0.74 39.78
#